data_cca919b53426a1dc8beaa78cf759eb43
#
_entry.id   cca919b53426a1dc8beaa78cf759eb43
#
_cell.length_a   1.000
_cell.length_b   1.000
_cell.length_c   1.000
_cell.angle_alpha   90.00
_cell.angle_beta   90.00
_cell.angle_gamma   90.00
#
_symmetry.space_group_name_H-M   'P 1'
#
loop_
_entity.id
_entity.type
_entity.pdbx_description
1 polymer ?
#
loop_
_entity_poly.entity_id
_entity_poly.type
_entity_poly.pdbx_seq_one_letter_code
_entity_poly.pdbx_strand_id
1 'polypeptide(L)' 'MTDWQKLTVAEVQPGDRVRHGLREFDVARIQSPFLGQTALVCLIEDSPERWCAYPVGLTMEIEVLRA' A
#
# COMPACT_ATOMS: atom_id res chain seq x y z
N MET A 1 14.43 15.12 -6.77
CA MET A 1 14.31 13.85 -7.50
C MET A 1 13.51 12.87 -6.66
N THR A 2 12.60 12.19 -7.31
CA THR A 2 11.81 11.18 -6.62
C THR A 2 12.45 9.81 -6.86
N ASP A 3 12.72 9.11 -5.77
CA ASP A 3 13.32 7.79 -5.82
C ASP A 3 12.30 6.74 -5.46
N TRP A 4 11.76 6.09 -6.47
CA TRP A 4 10.85 4.97 -6.27
C TRP A 4 11.68 3.73 -5.99
N GLN A 5 11.34 3.02 -4.93
CA GLN A 5 11.99 1.78 -4.54
C GLN A 5 11.01 0.63 -4.73
N LYS A 6 11.53 -0.50 -5.20
CA LYS A 6 10.70 -1.71 -5.32
C LYS A 6 10.84 -2.49 -4.03
N LEU A 7 9.75 -2.58 -3.28
CA LEU A 7 9.69 -3.28 -2.00
C LEU A 7 8.56 -4.29 -2.04
N THR A 8 8.60 -5.26 -1.12
CA THR A 8 7.44 -6.12 -0.94
C THR A 8 6.38 -5.37 -0.15
N VAL A 9 5.13 -5.76 -0.32
CA VAL A 9 4.02 -5.12 0.39
C VAL A 9 4.22 -5.21 1.91
N ALA A 10 4.85 -6.28 2.39
CA ALA A 10 5.12 -6.44 3.83
C ALA A 10 6.01 -5.32 4.39
N GLU A 11 6.77 -4.63 3.54
CA GLU A 11 7.66 -3.55 3.97
C GLU A 11 7.02 -2.18 3.89
N VAL A 12 5.82 -2.06 3.33
CA VAL A 12 5.11 -0.79 3.21
C VAL A 12 4.62 -0.34 4.58
N GLN A 13 4.72 0.95 4.84
CA GLN A 13 4.32 1.55 6.12
C GLN A 13 3.32 2.67 5.88
N PRO A 14 2.45 2.97 6.86
CA PRO A 14 1.59 4.14 6.76
C PRO A 14 2.44 5.40 6.53
N GLY A 15 1.97 6.24 5.63
CA GLY A 15 2.70 7.44 5.23
C GLY A 15 3.50 7.28 3.95
N ASP A 16 3.73 6.04 3.51
CA ASP A 16 4.39 5.80 2.24
C ASP A 16 3.46 6.12 1.08
N ARG A 17 4.03 6.57 -0.02
CA ARG A 17 3.30 6.68 -1.28
C ARG A 17 3.63 5.45 -2.11
N VAL A 18 2.62 4.79 -2.65
CA VAL A 18 2.80 3.55 -3.40
C VAL A 18 2.30 3.72 -4.82
N ARG A 19 2.89 2.94 -5.71
CA ARG A 19 2.50 2.90 -7.11
C ARG A 19 2.45 1.44 -7.57
N HIS A 20 1.32 1.05 -8.13
CA HIS A 20 1.15 -0.30 -8.65
C HIS A 20 0.29 -0.22 -9.90
N GLY A 21 0.86 -0.60 -11.04
CA GLY A 21 0.20 -0.45 -12.32
C GLY A 21 -0.06 1.03 -12.60
N LEU A 22 -1.31 1.35 -12.85
CA LEU A 22 -1.72 2.74 -13.11
C LEU A 22 -2.23 3.46 -11.85
N ARG A 23 -2.16 2.79 -10.69
CA ARG A 23 -2.63 3.36 -9.43
C ARG A 23 -1.47 3.92 -8.64
N GLU A 24 -1.65 5.10 -8.11
CA GLU A 24 -0.67 5.75 -7.24
C GLU A 24 -1.44 6.47 -6.14
N PHE A 25 -1.07 6.20 -4.87
CA PHE A 25 -1.79 6.82 -3.75
C PHE A 25 -0.94 6.79 -2.49
N ASP A 26 -1.34 7.59 -1.51
CA ASP A 26 -0.70 7.62 -0.20
C ASP A 26 -1.39 6.61 0.72
N VAL A 27 -0.59 5.79 1.39
CA VAL A 27 -1.11 4.78 2.32
C VAL A 27 -1.42 5.47 3.65
N ALA A 28 -2.69 5.55 4.00
CA ALA A 28 -3.11 6.11 5.28
C ALA A 28 -2.96 5.09 6.40
N ARG A 29 -3.31 3.84 6.11
CA ARG A 29 -3.15 2.74 7.06
C ARG A 29 -3.18 1.42 6.32
N ILE A 30 -2.81 0.36 7.04
CA ILE A 30 -2.77 -1.00 6.48
C ILE A 30 -3.62 -1.88 7.37
N GLN A 31 -4.54 -2.64 6.77
CA GLN A 31 -5.47 -3.49 7.50
C GLN A 31 -5.48 -4.88 6.92
N SER A 32 -5.63 -5.88 7.78
CA SER A 32 -5.89 -7.24 7.34
C SER A 32 -7.37 -7.37 7.02
N PRO A 33 -7.72 -7.79 5.79
CA PRO A 33 -9.12 -7.84 5.40
C PRO A 33 -9.93 -8.91 6.12
N PHE A 34 -9.27 -10.00 6.55
CA PHE A 34 -9.95 -11.11 7.19
C PHE A 34 -9.16 -11.59 8.40
N LEU A 35 -9.87 -11.92 9.45
CA LEU A 35 -9.27 -12.50 10.64
C LEU A 35 -8.60 -13.83 10.28
N GLY A 36 -7.36 -14.01 10.69
CA GLY A 36 -6.60 -15.22 10.41
C GLY A 36 -5.94 -15.29 9.05
N GLN A 37 -6.21 -14.35 8.17
CA GLN A 37 -5.55 -14.27 6.87
C GLN A 37 -4.25 -13.48 7.02
N THR A 38 -3.13 -14.13 6.72
CA THR A 38 -1.83 -13.51 6.86
C THR A 38 -1.17 -13.18 5.52
N ALA A 39 -1.71 -13.68 4.42
CA ALA A 39 -1.12 -13.50 3.10
C ALA A 39 -1.62 -12.26 2.37
N LEU A 40 -2.70 -11.65 2.84
CA LEU A 40 -3.32 -10.49 2.19
C LEU A 40 -3.46 -9.34 3.18
N VAL A 41 -3.28 -8.14 2.67
CA VAL A 41 -3.57 -6.92 3.43
C VAL A 41 -4.27 -5.94 2.50
N CYS A 42 -4.95 -4.96 3.10
CA CYS A 42 -5.51 -3.85 2.34
C CYS A 42 -4.70 -2.60 2.64
N LEU A 43 -4.21 -1.96 1.60
CA LEU A 43 -3.61 -0.64 1.70
C LEU A 43 -4.76 0.36 1.58
N ILE A 44 -4.90 1.21 2.57
CA ILE A 44 -6.05 2.13 2.68
C ILE A 44 -5.62 3.53 2.27
N GLU A 45 -6.32 4.07 1.28
CA GLU A 45 -6.24 5.49 0.96
C GLU A 45 -7.44 6.16 1.61
N ASP A 46 -7.19 7.16 2.44
CA ASP A 46 -8.24 7.83 3.19
C ASP A 46 -8.01 9.34 3.10
N SER A 47 -8.57 9.95 2.07
CA SER A 47 -8.47 11.37 1.85
C SER A 47 -9.86 11.99 1.87
N PRO A 48 -9.98 13.32 2.04
CA PRO A 48 -11.29 13.97 2.00
C PRO A 48 -12.04 13.75 0.69
N GLU A 49 -11.32 13.46 -0.39
CA GLU A 49 -11.91 13.33 -1.71
C GLU A 49 -12.18 11.90 -2.10
N ARG A 50 -11.47 10.95 -1.47
CA ARG A 50 -11.55 9.56 -1.90
C ARG A 50 -11.11 8.62 -0.79
N TRP A 51 -11.87 7.55 -0.62
CA TRP A 51 -11.50 6.44 0.25
C TRP A 51 -11.42 5.18 -0.61
N CYS A 52 -10.35 4.43 -0.44
CA CYS A 52 -10.17 3.20 -1.21
C CYS A 52 -9.39 2.18 -0.39
N ALA A 53 -9.83 0.93 -0.45
CA ALA A 53 -9.09 -0.21 0.11
C ALA A 53 -8.53 -1.01 -1.06
N TYR A 54 -7.22 -1.17 -1.09
CA TYR A 54 -6.54 -1.86 -2.18
C TYR A 54 -5.97 -3.17 -1.66
N PRO A 55 -6.61 -4.31 -1.93
CA PRO A 55 -6.15 -5.60 -1.43
C PRO A 55 -4.93 -6.08 -2.22
N VAL A 56 -3.89 -6.50 -1.50
CA VAL A 56 -2.64 -6.95 -2.11
C VAL A 56 -2.04 -8.09 -1.29
N GLY A 57 -1.26 -8.94 -1.96
CA GLY A 57 -0.53 -9.99 -1.28
C GLY A 57 0.72 -9.45 -0.61
N LEU A 58 1.04 -9.96 0.57
CA LEU A 58 2.20 -9.50 1.34
C LEU A 58 3.52 -9.70 0.60
N THR A 59 3.61 -10.72 -0.24
CA THR A 59 4.84 -11.01 -0.98
C THR A 59 4.91 -10.31 -2.32
N MET A 60 3.85 -9.58 -2.71
CA MET A 60 3.83 -8.86 -3.97
C MET A 60 4.79 -7.67 -3.91
N GLU A 61 5.51 -7.45 -5.01
CA GLU A 61 6.37 -6.28 -5.13
C GLU A 61 5.57 -5.07 -5.57
N ILE A 62 5.88 -3.93 -4.99
CA ILE A 62 5.21 -2.68 -5.28
C ILE A 62 6.24 -1.56 -5.23
N GLU A 63 6.03 -0.50 -5.99
CA GLU A 63 6.92 0.64 -5.95
C GLU A 63 6.50 1.58 -4.83
N VAL A 64 7.47 2.02 -4.05
CA VAL A 64 7.24 2.85 -2.86
C VAL A 64 8.12 4.08 -2.91
N LEU A 65 7.52 5.22 -2.63
CA LEU A 65 8.26 6.47 -2.44
C LEU A 65 8.16 6.82 -0.96
N ARG A 66 9.28 6.73 -0.29
CA ARG A 66 9.35 6.99 1.15
C ARG A 66 9.93 8.37 1.40
N ALA A 67 9.21 9.12 2.21
CA ALA A 67 9.64 10.47 2.55
C ALA A 67 10.83 10.46 3.51
#